data_097e86ab2591f8c6ca288607d441f9e1
#
_entry.id   097e86ab2591f8c6ca288607d441f9e1
#
_cell.length_a   1.000
_cell.length_b   1.000
_cell.length_c   1.000
_cell.angle_alpha   90.00
_cell.angle_beta   90.00
_cell.angle_gamma   90.00
#
_symmetry.space_group_name_H-M   'P 1'
#
loop_
_entity.id
_entity.type
_entity.pdbx_description
1 polymer ?
#
loop_
_entity_poly.entity_id
_entity_poly.type
_entity_poly.pdbx_seq_one_letter_code
_entity_poly.pdbx_strand_id
1 'polypeptide(L)'
;GSTEIKEAPQRVVSLGYTDQDALLALGVTPVSVKYWDGMTPDGQAAGNWSNDKIEGDTPRIDKDTEVNAEAIAKDNPDLIVAVYSDIDEDTYKKLSEIAPVVVQKGEYEELQQPWDVTTEEIGQAVGKPEEAKRQVEQVKEKFAELKGRHPEWAEKELGVATVSDESLAVFAEGDPR
;
A
#
# COMPACT_ATOMS: atom_id res chain seq x y z
N GLY A 1 -13.56 11.26 7.47
CA GLY A 1 -14.53 10.84 6.44
C GLY A 1 -14.86 9.37 6.58
N SER A 2 -15.81 8.89 5.79
CA SER A 2 -16.12 7.46 5.69
C SER A 2 -16.40 7.13 4.23
N THR A 3 -15.88 6.00 3.77
CA THR A 3 -16.14 5.47 2.43
C THR A 3 -17.08 4.27 2.56
N GLU A 4 -18.20 4.30 1.86
CA GLU A 4 -19.16 3.19 1.84
C GLU A 4 -18.83 2.26 0.67
N ILE A 5 -18.59 0.97 0.97
CA ILE A 5 -18.34 -0.09 0.00
C ILE A 5 -19.48 -1.11 0.17
N LYS A 6 -20.37 -1.21 -0.81
CA LYS A 6 -21.61 -1.99 -0.69
C LYS A 6 -21.42 -3.49 -0.92
N GLU A 7 -20.45 -3.85 -1.74
CA GLU A 7 -20.16 -5.23 -2.12
C GLU A 7 -18.63 -5.44 -2.14
N ALA A 8 -18.17 -6.68 -1.98
CA ALA A 8 -16.75 -7.00 -2.07
C ALA A 8 -16.21 -6.64 -3.46
N PRO A 9 -15.22 -5.75 -3.55
CA PRO A 9 -14.72 -5.26 -4.82
C PRO A 9 -14.03 -6.37 -5.62
N GLN A 10 -14.18 -6.29 -6.95
CA GLN A 10 -13.61 -7.23 -7.90
C GLN A 10 -12.51 -6.59 -8.77
N ARG A 11 -12.50 -5.27 -8.88
CA ARG A 11 -11.59 -4.50 -9.73
C ARG A 11 -10.96 -3.36 -8.94
N VAL A 12 -9.91 -3.71 -8.22
CA VAL A 12 -9.23 -2.77 -7.32
C VAL A 12 -8.09 -2.08 -8.06
N VAL A 13 -8.03 -0.76 -8.01
CA VAL A 13 -6.87 0.04 -8.41
C VAL A 13 -6.06 0.38 -7.16
N SER A 14 -4.74 0.17 -7.20
CA SER A 14 -3.80 0.53 -6.13
C SER A 14 -2.98 1.74 -6.56
N LEU A 15 -3.18 2.88 -5.89
CA LEU A 15 -2.45 4.12 -6.13
C LEU A 15 -1.38 4.43 -5.07
N GLY A 16 -1.47 3.82 -3.91
CA GLY A 16 -0.43 3.95 -2.90
C GLY A 16 0.84 3.20 -3.30
N TYR A 17 1.99 3.69 -2.86
CA TYR A 17 3.31 3.14 -3.22
C TYR A 17 3.53 1.71 -2.72
N THR A 18 2.83 1.28 -1.65
CA THR A 18 2.95 -0.07 -1.07
C THR A 18 1.58 -0.74 -0.85
N ASP A 19 0.48 -0.12 -1.20
CA ASP A 19 -0.86 -0.63 -0.95
C ASP A 19 -1.11 -1.97 -1.65
N GLN A 20 -0.47 -2.19 -2.83
CA GLN A 20 -0.51 -3.46 -3.55
C GLN A 20 0.07 -4.62 -2.72
N ASP A 21 1.01 -4.38 -1.81
CA ASP A 21 1.59 -5.44 -0.99
C ASP A 21 0.54 -5.98 0.00
N ALA A 22 -0.25 -5.10 0.63
CA ALA A 22 -1.36 -5.49 1.48
C ALA A 22 -2.46 -6.22 0.69
N LEU A 23 -2.82 -5.71 -0.49
CA LEU A 23 -3.79 -6.35 -1.38
C LEU A 23 -3.34 -7.77 -1.77
N LEU A 24 -2.10 -7.92 -2.23
CA LEU A 24 -1.53 -9.21 -2.63
C LEU A 24 -1.41 -10.18 -1.46
N ALA A 25 -1.04 -9.70 -0.26
CA ALA A 25 -1.02 -10.53 0.95
C ALA A 25 -2.42 -11.05 1.32
N LEU A 26 -3.47 -10.32 0.96
CA LEU A 26 -4.86 -10.70 1.14
C LEU A 26 -5.42 -11.53 -0.04
N GLY A 27 -4.59 -11.89 -1.03
CA GLY A 27 -5.03 -12.62 -2.21
C GLY A 27 -5.97 -11.80 -3.12
N VAL A 28 -5.71 -10.49 -3.22
CA VAL A 28 -6.40 -9.57 -4.13
C VAL A 28 -5.38 -9.01 -5.10
N THR A 29 -5.44 -9.43 -6.36
CA THR A 29 -4.62 -8.87 -7.42
C THR A 29 -5.28 -7.59 -7.94
N PRO A 30 -4.64 -6.42 -7.81
CA PRO A 30 -5.19 -5.19 -8.36
C PRO A 30 -5.18 -5.18 -9.90
N VAL A 31 -6.10 -4.46 -10.53
CA VAL A 31 -6.12 -4.30 -12.00
C VAL A 31 -5.09 -3.31 -12.49
N SER A 32 -4.69 -2.36 -11.66
CA SER A 32 -3.54 -1.49 -11.90
C SER A 32 -2.86 -1.08 -10.60
N VAL A 33 -1.58 -0.76 -10.71
CA VAL A 33 -0.71 -0.39 -9.59
C VAL A 33 0.12 0.85 -9.94
N LYS A 34 0.43 1.65 -8.93
CA LYS A 34 1.41 2.73 -9.05
C LYS A 34 2.82 2.14 -9.07
N TYR A 35 3.62 2.57 -10.03
CA TYR A 35 5.05 2.23 -10.06
C TYR A 35 5.80 3.07 -9.01
N TRP A 36 6.63 2.42 -8.24
CA TRP A 36 7.53 3.09 -7.30
C TRP A 36 8.97 2.98 -7.80
N ASP A 37 9.48 4.09 -8.32
CA ASP A 37 10.84 4.14 -8.87
C ASP A 37 11.90 3.79 -7.81
N GLY A 38 12.89 2.98 -8.20
CA GLY A 38 13.93 2.47 -7.31
C GLY A 38 13.51 1.34 -6.36
N MET A 39 12.20 1.09 -6.17
CA MET A 39 11.69 0.02 -5.29
C MET A 39 10.99 -1.10 -6.06
N THR A 40 10.29 -0.75 -7.14
CA THR A 40 9.65 -1.75 -8.00
C THR A 40 10.56 -2.04 -9.18
N PRO A 41 10.97 -3.30 -9.42
CA PRO A 41 11.78 -3.64 -10.58
C PRO A 41 11.06 -3.36 -11.90
N ASP A 42 11.80 -2.99 -12.93
CA ASP A 42 11.24 -2.73 -14.25
C ASP A 42 10.44 -3.93 -14.79
N GLY A 43 9.23 -3.62 -15.25
CA GLY A 43 8.31 -4.63 -15.80
C GLY A 43 7.56 -5.46 -14.76
N GLN A 44 7.77 -5.22 -13.48
CA GLN A 44 6.99 -5.82 -12.41
C GLN A 44 5.89 -4.88 -11.89
N ALA A 45 4.82 -5.46 -11.38
CA ALA A 45 3.70 -4.70 -10.78
C ALA A 45 3.85 -4.54 -9.25
N ALA A 46 4.81 -5.24 -8.64
CA ALA A 46 5.10 -5.17 -7.22
C ALA A 46 6.60 -5.44 -6.97
N GLY A 47 7.04 -5.25 -5.74
CA GLY A 47 8.40 -5.56 -5.33
C GLY A 47 8.72 -7.05 -5.43
N ASN A 48 10.00 -7.43 -5.45
CA ASN A 48 10.44 -8.83 -5.55
C ASN A 48 9.88 -9.73 -4.44
N TRP A 49 9.44 -9.16 -3.32
CA TRP A 49 8.89 -9.87 -2.17
C TRP A 49 7.41 -10.23 -2.31
N SER A 50 6.68 -9.62 -3.26
CA SER A 50 5.22 -9.79 -3.42
C SER A 50 4.78 -10.04 -4.87
N ASN A 51 5.65 -9.82 -5.86
CA ASN A 51 5.28 -9.95 -7.27
C ASN A 51 4.88 -11.39 -7.68
N ASP A 52 5.37 -12.40 -6.99
CA ASP A 52 5.02 -13.81 -7.17
C ASP A 52 3.60 -14.16 -6.64
N LYS A 53 2.98 -13.25 -5.91
CA LYS A 53 1.60 -13.39 -5.40
C LYS A 53 0.53 -12.88 -6.35
N ILE A 54 0.93 -12.32 -7.50
CA ILE A 54 0.01 -11.88 -8.54
C ILE A 54 -0.66 -13.10 -9.16
N GLU A 55 -1.97 -13.17 -9.03
CA GLU A 55 -2.80 -14.22 -9.62
C GLU A 55 -3.64 -13.65 -10.77
N GLY A 56 -3.77 -14.41 -11.88
CA GLY A 56 -4.54 -14.00 -13.04
C GLY A 56 -3.79 -13.03 -13.95
N ASP A 57 -4.47 -11.97 -14.40
CA ASP A 57 -3.92 -10.99 -15.32
C ASP A 57 -2.88 -10.09 -14.64
N THR A 58 -1.78 -9.79 -15.33
CA THR A 58 -0.78 -8.84 -14.84
C THR A 58 -1.38 -7.44 -14.74
N PRO A 59 -1.28 -6.77 -13.57
CA PRO A 59 -1.77 -5.42 -13.41
C PRO A 59 -1.15 -4.43 -14.41
N ARG A 60 -1.93 -3.44 -14.85
CA ARG A 60 -1.37 -2.29 -15.56
C ARG A 60 -0.46 -1.51 -14.60
N ILE A 61 0.75 -1.22 -15.05
CA ILE A 61 1.73 -0.45 -14.27
C ILE A 61 1.60 1.03 -14.65
N ASP A 62 1.21 1.85 -13.68
CA ASP A 62 1.13 3.29 -13.84
C ASP A 62 2.48 3.93 -13.48
N LYS A 63 3.17 4.45 -14.50
CA LYS A 63 4.46 5.14 -14.38
C LYS A 63 4.33 6.67 -14.45
N ASP A 64 3.12 7.20 -14.59
CA ASP A 64 2.90 8.64 -14.64
C ASP A 64 3.26 9.29 -13.29
N THR A 65 3.92 10.43 -13.31
CA THR A 65 4.23 11.18 -12.08
C THR A 65 2.99 11.70 -11.40
N GLU A 66 2.01 12.15 -12.19
CA GLU A 66 0.72 12.62 -11.71
C GLU A 66 -0.35 11.52 -11.86
N VAL A 67 -1.39 11.60 -11.03
CA VAL A 67 -2.52 10.66 -11.12
C VAL A 67 -3.33 10.94 -12.38
N ASN A 68 -3.42 9.93 -13.24
CA ASN A 68 -4.17 9.98 -14.50
C ASN A 68 -5.57 9.38 -14.31
N ALA A 69 -6.54 10.22 -13.92
CA ALA A 69 -7.92 9.79 -13.67
C ALA A 69 -8.59 9.14 -14.90
N GLU A 70 -8.25 9.58 -16.14
CA GLU A 70 -8.80 8.97 -17.35
C GLU A 70 -8.27 7.54 -17.58
N ALA A 71 -7.00 7.30 -17.28
CA ALA A 71 -6.42 5.96 -17.36
C ALA A 71 -7.04 5.04 -16.31
N ILE A 72 -7.25 5.53 -15.09
CA ILE A 72 -7.92 4.80 -14.00
C ILE A 72 -9.37 4.48 -14.37
N ALA A 73 -10.11 5.43 -14.94
CA ALA A 73 -11.49 5.19 -15.39
C ALA A 73 -11.57 4.07 -16.45
N LYS A 74 -10.58 3.95 -17.33
CA LYS A 74 -10.51 2.86 -18.33
C LYS A 74 -10.28 1.48 -17.71
N ASP A 75 -9.67 1.43 -16.53
CA ASP A 75 -9.52 0.18 -15.76
C ASP A 75 -10.87 -0.29 -15.19
N ASN A 76 -11.92 0.56 -15.25
CA ASN A 76 -13.28 0.29 -14.74
C ASN A 76 -13.25 -0.26 -13.30
N PRO A 77 -12.64 0.44 -12.34
CA PRO A 77 -12.54 -0.02 -10.97
C PRO A 77 -13.88 0.07 -10.23
N ASP A 78 -14.04 -0.79 -9.24
CA ASP A 78 -15.10 -0.71 -8.23
C ASP A 78 -14.56 -0.31 -6.84
N LEU A 79 -13.22 -0.21 -6.72
CA LEU A 79 -12.52 0.35 -5.57
C LEU A 79 -11.19 0.96 -6.00
N ILE A 80 -10.84 2.10 -5.41
CA ILE A 80 -9.52 2.73 -5.51
C ILE A 80 -8.90 2.78 -4.12
N VAL A 81 -7.73 2.18 -3.94
CA VAL A 81 -6.94 2.21 -2.70
C VAL A 81 -5.79 3.19 -2.89
N ALA A 82 -5.72 4.20 -2.03
CA ALA A 82 -4.75 5.28 -2.06
C ALA A 82 -4.34 5.68 -0.63
N VAL A 83 -4.03 4.66 0.20
CA VAL A 83 -3.72 4.89 1.62
C VAL A 83 -2.32 5.44 1.80
N TYR A 84 -1.31 4.77 1.25
CA TYR A 84 0.06 5.25 1.28
C TYR A 84 0.38 6.05 -0.01
N SER A 85 -0.32 7.17 -0.17
CA SER A 85 -0.23 8.05 -1.34
C SER A 85 -0.22 9.52 -0.92
N ASP A 86 0.23 10.37 -1.81
CA ASP A 86 0.32 11.82 -1.68
C ASP A 86 -0.77 12.55 -2.51
N ILE A 87 -1.94 11.90 -2.71
CA ILE A 87 -3.03 12.53 -3.47
C ILE A 87 -3.66 13.68 -2.68
N ASP A 88 -3.84 14.81 -3.36
CA ASP A 88 -4.51 15.97 -2.81
C ASP A 88 -6.05 15.85 -2.83
N GLU A 89 -6.73 16.79 -2.20
CA GLU A 89 -8.20 16.81 -2.11
C GLU A 89 -8.88 16.88 -3.47
N ASP A 90 -8.30 17.58 -4.43
CA ASP A 90 -8.87 17.73 -5.78
C ASP A 90 -8.74 16.43 -6.57
N THR A 91 -7.63 15.74 -6.44
CA THR A 91 -7.42 14.39 -6.99
C THR A 91 -8.38 13.39 -6.34
N TYR A 92 -8.51 13.41 -5.00
CA TYR A 92 -9.49 12.58 -4.30
C TYR A 92 -10.91 12.77 -4.83
N LYS A 93 -11.35 14.03 -5.04
CA LYS A 93 -12.69 14.33 -5.59
C LYS A 93 -12.87 13.74 -6.98
N LYS A 94 -11.89 13.93 -7.87
CA LYS A 94 -11.93 13.37 -9.25
C LYS A 94 -12.00 11.84 -9.24
N LEU A 95 -11.22 11.18 -8.40
CA LEU A 95 -11.23 9.73 -8.27
C LEU A 95 -12.55 9.23 -7.68
N SER A 96 -13.15 9.96 -6.74
CA SER A 96 -14.43 9.62 -6.12
C SER A 96 -15.62 9.68 -7.09
N GLU A 97 -15.47 10.35 -8.25
CA GLU A 97 -16.45 10.31 -9.34
C GLU A 97 -16.38 9.00 -10.15
N ILE A 98 -15.27 8.25 -10.04
CA ILE A 98 -15.03 7.00 -10.77
C ILE A 98 -15.46 5.81 -9.92
N ALA A 99 -14.97 5.72 -8.68
CA ALA A 99 -15.23 4.61 -7.75
C ALA A 99 -15.04 5.08 -6.29
N PRO A 100 -15.52 4.32 -5.28
CA PRO A 100 -15.15 4.55 -3.89
C PRO A 100 -13.63 4.62 -3.72
N VAL A 101 -13.15 5.60 -2.95
CA VAL A 101 -11.72 5.81 -2.69
C VAL A 101 -11.44 5.61 -1.20
N VAL A 102 -10.45 4.79 -0.89
CA VAL A 102 -9.92 4.61 0.47
C VAL A 102 -8.58 5.33 0.54
N VAL A 103 -8.47 6.29 1.45
CA VAL A 103 -7.26 7.07 1.74
C VAL A 103 -6.88 6.91 3.19
N GLN A 104 -5.68 7.32 3.56
CA GLN A 104 -5.24 7.30 4.96
C GLN A 104 -6.24 7.98 5.91
N LYS A 105 -6.28 7.53 7.15
CA LYS A 105 -7.12 8.13 8.19
C LYS A 105 -6.60 9.51 8.55
N GLY A 106 -7.52 10.47 8.71
CA GLY A 106 -7.17 11.86 8.98
C GLY A 106 -6.53 12.15 10.35
N GLU A 107 -6.23 11.13 11.15
CA GLU A 107 -5.47 11.21 12.39
C GLU A 107 -3.96 11.07 12.17
N TYR A 108 -3.53 10.65 10.98
CA TYR A 108 -2.14 10.49 10.61
C TYR A 108 -1.70 11.60 9.65
N GLU A 109 -0.46 12.03 9.80
CA GLU A 109 0.19 12.88 8.81
C GLU A 109 0.39 12.13 7.49
N GLU A 110 0.60 12.86 6.40
CA GLU A 110 0.79 12.29 5.08
C GLU A 110 1.92 11.24 5.07
N LEU A 111 1.64 10.08 4.49
CA LEU A 111 2.55 8.93 4.41
C LEU A 111 3.00 8.36 5.78
N GLN A 112 2.28 8.66 6.86
CA GLN A 112 2.67 8.20 8.21
C GLN A 112 1.67 7.21 8.85
N GLN A 113 0.67 6.75 8.12
CA GLN A 113 -0.22 5.72 8.65
C GLN A 113 0.55 4.41 8.86
N PRO A 114 0.54 3.82 10.07
CA PRO A 114 1.25 2.58 10.35
C PRO A 114 0.83 1.42 9.43
N TRP A 115 1.79 0.57 9.05
CA TRP A 115 1.58 -0.54 8.12
C TRP A 115 0.47 -1.50 8.56
N ASP A 116 0.36 -1.77 9.85
CA ASP A 116 -0.67 -2.65 10.43
C ASP A 116 -2.06 -2.04 10.32
N VAL A 117 -2.19 -0.74 10.59
CA VAL A 117 -3.43 0.01 10.41
C VAL A 117 -3.81 0.05 8.92
N THR A 118 -2.85 0.31 8.03
CA THR A 118 -3.05 0.30 6.58
C THR A 118 -3.53 -1.07 6.10
N THR A 119 -2.90 -2.15 6.55
CA THR A 119 -3.29 -3.52 6.19
C THR A 119 -4.71 -3.86 6.65
N GLU A 120 -5.08 -3.49 7.88
CA GLU A 120 -6.43 -3.70 8.40
C GLU A 120 -7.48 -2.86 7.67
N GLU A 121 -7.18 -1.62 7.33
CA GLU A 121 -8.08 -0.75 6.58
C GLU A 121 -8.32 -1.27 5.16
N ILE A 122 -7.27 -1.66 4.45
CA ILE A 122 -7.38 -2.30 3.14
C ILE A 122 -8.18 -3.61 3.26
N GLY A 123 -7.92 -4.40 4.30
CA GLY A 123 -8.66 -5.63 4.56
C GLY A 123 -10.16 -5.40 4.75
N GLN A 124 -10.56 -4.35 5.46
CA GLN A 124 -11.96 -3.94 5.59
C GLN A 124 -12.54 -3.57 4.23
N ALA A 125 -11.80 -2.77 3.45
CA ALA A 125 -12.25 -2.28 2.16
C ALA A 125 -12.48 -3.41 1.14
N VAL A 126 -11.66 -4.47 1.17
CA VAL A 126 -11.80 -5.62 0.25
C VAL A 126 -12.62 -6.77 0.83
N GLY A 127 -13.29 -6.57 1.99
CA GLY A 127 -14.16 -7.57 2.61
C GLY A 127 -13.41 -8.74 3.28
N LYS A 128 -12.15 -8.54 3.65
CA LYS A 128 -11.27 -9.55 4.28
C LYS A 128 -10.70 -9.10 5.64
N PRO A 129 -11.51 -8.53 6.57
CA PRO A 129 -11.01 -7.95 7.81
C PRO A 129 -10.32 -8.96 8.74
N GLU A 130 -10.85 -10.18 8.83
CA GLU A 130 -10.25 -11.21 9.70
C GLU A 130 -8.93 -11.75 9.13
N GLU A 131 -8.82 -11.82 7.79
CA GLU A 131 -7.58 -12.17 7.13
C GLU A 131 -6.50 -11.13 7.38
N ALA A 132 -6.85 -9.84 7.23
CA ALA A 132 -5.94 -8.73 7.49
C ALA A 132 -5.39 -8.74 8.92
N LYS A 133 -6.27 -8.91 9.92
CA LYS A 133 -5.85 -9.06 11.33
C LYS A 133 -4.88 -10.22 11.52
N ARG A 134 -5.19 -11.38 10.92
CA ARG A 134 -4.33 -12.56 11.01
C ARG A 134 -2.95 -12.29 10.40
N GLN A 135 -2.87 -11.63 9.25
CA GLN A 135 -1.59 -11.27 8.62
C GLN A 135 -0.79 -10.29 9.50
N VAL A 136 -1.44 -9.29 10.06
CA VAL A 136 -0.82 -8.34 10.99
C VAL A 136 -0.27 -9.05 12.23
N GLU A 137 -1.05 -9.92 12.85
CA GLU A 137 -0.63 -10.70 14.03
C GLU A 137 0.58 -11.58 13.71
N GLN A 138 0.57 -12.29 12.58
CA GLN A 138 1.70 -13.14 12.15
C GLN A 138 3.01 -12.34 11.98
N VAL A 139 2.93 -11.14 11.44
CA VAL A 139 4.12 -10.27 11.30
C VAL A 139 4.59 -9.79 12.67
N LYS A 140 3.66 -9.35 13.54
CA LYS A 140 3.99 -8.94 14.93
C LYS A 140 4.63 -10.08 15.73
N GLU A 141 4.12 -11.30 15.61
CA GLU A 141 4.71 -12.48 16.24
C GLU A 141 6.13 -12.75 15.76
N LYS A 142 6.40 -12.65 14.44
CA LYS A 142 7.77 -12.79 13.91
C LYS A 142 8.73 -11.74 14.48
N PHE A 143 8.30 -10.49 14.59
CA PHE A 143 9.11 -9.46 15.22
C PHE A 143 9.34 -9.73 16.71
N ALA A 144 8.32 -10.20 17.43
CA ALA A 144 8.46 -10.58 18.85
C ALA A 144 9.44 -11.76 19.03
N GLU A 145 9.36 -12.79 18.18
CA GLU A 145 10.30 -13.91 18.17
C GLU A 145 11.75 -13.43 17.92
N LEU A 146 11.95 -12.58 16.90
CA LEU A 146 13.29 -12.05 16.59
C LEU A 146 13.86 -11.22 17.74
N LYS A 147 13.04 -10.36 18.36
CA LYS A 147 13.45 -9.61 19.56
C LYS A 147 13.84 -10.55 20.71
N GLY A 148 13.09 -11.63 20.92
CA GLY A 148 13.39 -12.62 21.95
C GLY A 148 14.68 -13.39 21.69
N ARG A 149 15.01 -13.64 20.42
CA ARG A 149 16.25 -14.33 20.00
C ARG A 149 17.47 -13.43 20.01
N HIS A 150 17.27 -12.10 19.94
CA HIS A 150 18.31 -11.09 19.81
C HIS A 150 18.15 -9.95 20.82
N PRO A 151 18.17 -10.25 22.14
CA PRO A 151 17.99 -9.22 23.16
C PRO A 151 19.06 -8.12 23.09
N GLU A 152 20.26 -8.44 22.56
CA GLU A 152 21.34 -7.48 22.34
C GLU A 152 20.99 -6.37 21.34
N TRP A 153 19.93 -6.51 20.57
CA TRP A 153 19.51 -5.46 19.62
C TRP A 153 18.78 -4.30 20.31
N ALA A 154 18.23 -4.54 21.50
CA ALA A 154 17.48 -3.52 22.24
C ALA A 154 18.33 -2.29 22.65
N GLU A 155 19.66 -2.47 22.71
CA GLU A 155 20.61 -1.39 23.05
C GLU A 155 21.28 -0.77 21.83
N LYS A 156 20.86 -1.16 20.60
CA LYS A 156 21.48 -0.66 19.37
C LYS A 156 20.61 0.43 18.75
N GLU A 157 21.27 1.47 18.27
CA GLU A 157 20.68 2.46 17.40
C GLU A 157 20.78 1.97 15.95
N LEU A 158 19.67 2.08 15.20
CA LEU A 158 19.57 1.73 13.79
C LEU A 158 19.17 2.96 12.99
N GLY A 159 19.96 3.32 12.00
CA GLY A 159 19.59 4.26 10.97
C GLY A 159 19.13 3.52 9.72
N VAL A 160 17.94 3.85 9.21
CA VAL A 160 17.44 3.37 7.92
C VAL A 160 17.60 4.48 6.90
N ALA A 161 18.21 4.16 5.77
CA ALA A 161 18.47 5.14 4.73
C ALA A 161 18.28 4.54 3.34
N THR A 162 17.93 5.38 2.38
CA THR A 162 18.01 5.08 0.95
C THR A 162 19.10 5.89 0.30
N VAL A 163 19.80 5.27 -0.64
CA VAL A 163 20.91 5.88 -1.37
C VAL A 163 20.58 5.83 -2.84
N SER A 164 20.65 6.98 -3.50
CA SER A 164 20.63 7.11 -4.95
C SER A 164 21.94 7.70 -5.45
N ASP A 165 22.14 7.76 -6.76
CA ASP A 165 23.34 8.34 -7.37
C ASP A 165 23.57 9.81 -6.97
N GLU A 166 22.52 10.52 -6.57
CA GLU A 166 22.56 11.97 -6.29
C GLU A 166 22.26 12.31 -4.82
N SER A 167 21.72 11.38 -4.01
CA SER A 167 21.28 11.68 -2.65
C SER A 167 21.38 10.52 -1.67
N LEU A 168 21.53 10.88 -0.41
CA LEU A 168 21.31 10.03 0.76
C LEU A 168 20.14 10.60 1.55
N ALA A 169 19.07 9.85 1.67
CA ALA A 169 17.93 10.21 2.52
C ALA A 169 17.85 9.23 3.71
N VAL A 170 17.68 9.78 4.90
CA VAL A 170 17.49 9.01 6.15
C VAL A 170 16.02 9.10 6.52
N PHE A 171 15.41 7.95 6.79
CA PHE A 171 14.02 7.91 7.23
C PHE A 171 13.90 8.47 8.63
N ALA A 172 12.90 9.34 8.84
CA ALA A 172 12.62 9.95 10.13
C ALA A 172 11.88 8.98 11.05
N GLU A 173 11.87 9.28 12.34
CA GLU A 173 10.99 8.60 13.31
C GLU A 173 9.52 8.80 12.89
N GLY A 174 8.76 7.70 12.88
CA GLY A 174 7.35 7.71 12.43
C GLY A 174 7.14 7.28 10.98
N ASP A 175 8.20 7.06 10.20
CA ASP A 175 8.06 6.44 8.88
C ASP A 175 7.52 5.00 9.05
N PRO A 176 6.47 4.59 8.32
CA PRO A 176 5.80 3.30 8.51
C PRO A 176 6.57 2.08 7.98
N ARG A 177 7.72 2.31 7.35
CA ARG A 177 8.58 1.23 6.81
C ARG A 177 9.50 0.62 7.83
#